data_8699273d2e2c1acd436b8f2dc3ef2669
#
_entry.id   8699273d2e2c1acd436b8f2dc3ef2669
#
_cell.length_a   1.000
_cell.length_b   1.000
_cell.length_c   1.000
_cell.angle_alpha   90.00
_cell.angle_beta   90.00
_cell.angle_gamma   90.00
#
_symmetry.space_group_name_H-M   'P 1'
#
loop_
_entity.id
_entity.type
_entity.pdbx_description
1 polymer ?
#
loop_
_entity_poly.entity_id
_entity_poly.type
_entity_poly.pdbx_seq_one_letter_code
_entity_poly.pdbx_strand_id
1 'polypeptide(L)'
;MLDLSGAPKLKHLILRCCKRLYKIHASLGDHKQLIRLDLNGCKCLESLPHKINSEVLEIFNRGGCSRQKKFPEFVGNMSCLSKLCFSETTIKHLPLLVEHLTGLTKLDLRDCKNLSSLPNVCCYLMSLKILTLSGCSKINELLEHLGNIKGLEELDVSETTIMEFPSSFVLLKNLNVLSLRGCEGLSSISSNKLISFPLM
;
A
#
# COMPACT_ATOMS: atom_id res chain seq x y z
N MET A 1 -17.63 -6.31 -19.14
CA MET A 1 -16.74 -5.12 -19.21
C MET A 1 -17.56 -3.90 -18.82
N LEU A 2 -17.02 -3.01 -18.00
CA LEU A 2 -17.66 -1.75 -17.61
C LEU A 2 -17.07 -0.63 -18.45
N ASP A 3 -17.91 0.08 -19.20
CA ASP A 3 -17.55 1.27 -19.98
C ASP A 3 -18.08 2.52 -19.27
N LEU A 4 -17.27 3.54 -19.15
CA LEU A 4 -17.53 4.79 -18.42
C LEU A 4 -17.49 6.02 -19.32
N SER A 5 -17.41 5.85 -20.65
CA SER A 5 -17.36 6.95 -21.60
C SER A 5 -18.56 7.90 -21.50
N GLY A 6 -19.73 7.38 -21.08
CA GLY A 6 -20.93 8.17 -20.85
C GLY A 6 -20.96 8.99 -19.55
N ALA A 7 -19.90 8.94 -18.71
CA ALA A 7 -19.87 9.60 -17.42
C ALA A 7 -18.59 10.48 -17.24
N PRO A 8 -18.33 11.47 -18.11
CA PRO A 8 -17.05 12.19 -18.15
C PRO A 8 -16.73 13.00 -16.87
N LYS A 9 -17.75 13.32 -16.05
CA LYS A 9 -17.61 14.07 -14.80
C LYS A 9 -17.52 13.19 -13.56
N LEU A 10 -17.29 11.87 -13.75
CA LEU A 10 -17.24 10.91 -12.64
C LEU A 10 -16.09 11.24 -11.68
N LYS A 11 -16.43 11.48 -10.41
CA LYS A 11 -15.47 11.75 -9.33
C LYS A 11 -15.21 10.53 -8.46
N HIS A 12 -16.20 9.68 -8.26
CA HIS A 12 -16.10 8.51 -7.38
C HIS A 12 -16.61 7.27 -8.09
N LEU A 13 -15.72 6.31 -8.31
CA LEU A 13 -16.05 4.98 -8.81
C LEU A 13 -15.86 3.96 -7.67
N ILE A 14 -16.99 3.43 -7.17
CA ILE A 14 -17.00 2.48 -6.05
C ILE A 14 -17.67 1.19 -6.52
N LEU A 15 -16.88 0.13 -6.69
CA LEU A 15 -17.30 -1.17 -7.24
C LEU A 15 -16.95 -2.32 -6.29
N ARG A 16 -17.12 -2.09 -4.99
CA ARG A 16 -16.77 -3.09 -3.97
C ARG A 16 -17.49 -4.42 -4.21
N CYS A 17 -16.74 -5.51 -4.09
CA CYS A 17 -17.26 -6.87 -4.18
C CYS A 17 -18.02 -7.20 -5.47
N CYS A 18 -17.73 -6.51 -6.58
CA CYS A 18 -18.32 -6.81 -7.88
C CYS A 18 -17.76 -8.13 -8.43
N LYS A 19 -18.32 -9.27 -7.98
CA LYS A 19 -17.81 -10.63 -8.23
C LYS A 19 -17.77 -11.03 -9.71
N ARG A 20 -18.58 -10.40 -10.59
CA ARG A 20 -18.63 -10.69 -12.04
C ARG A 20 -17.88 -9.66 -12.87
N LEU A 21 -17.30 -8.63 -12.26
CA LEU A 21 -16.52 -7.62 -12.98
C LEU A 21 -15.16 -8.21 -13.35
N TYR A 22 -14.91 -8.43 -14.62
CA TYR A 22 -13.63 -8.97 -15.11
C TYR A 22 -12.74 -7.92 -15.78
N LYS A 23 -13.33 -6.83 -16.30
CA LYS A 23 -12.59 -5.78 -16.99
C LYS A 23 -13.28 -4.43 -16.88
N ILE A 24 -12.51 -3.37 -16.71
CA ILE A 24 -12.94 -1.98 -16.87
C ILE A 24 -12.37 -1.45 -18.18
N HIS A 25 -13.20 -0.74 -18.95
CA HIS A 25 -12.82 -0.19 -20.23
C HIS A 25 -11.74 0.89 -20.10
N ALA A 26 -10.99 1.13 -21.16
CA ALA A 26 -9.92 2.12 -21.21
C ALA A 26 -10.39 3.55 -20.90
N SER A 27 -11.68 3.84 -21.16
CA SER A 27 -12.30 5.13 -20.83
C SER A 27 -12.08 5.59 -19.38
N LEU A 28 -11.92 4.68 -18.41
CA LEU A 28 -11.56 5.05 -17.02
C LEU A 28 -10.25 5.84 -16.97
N GLY A 29 -9.30 5.54 -17.85
CA GLY A 29 -8.00 6.20 -17.89
C GLY A 29 -8.07 7.70 -18.17
N ASP A 30 -9.16 8.17 -18.80
CA ASP A 30 -9.35 9.54 -19.23
C ASP A 30 -10.12 10.41 -18.22
N HIS A 31 -10.54 9.82 -17.08
CA HIS A 31 -11.31 10.51 -16.05
C HIS A 31 -10.42 11.39 -15.15
N LYS A 32 -10.03 12.57 -15.64
CA LYS A 32 -9.12 13.51 -14.95
C LYS A 32 -9.65 14.02 -13.61
N GLN A 33 -10.96 13.95 -13.38
CA GLN A 33 -11.60 14.40 -12.13
C GLN A 33 -11.87 13.28 -11.13
N LEU A 34 -11.34 12.08 -11.37
CA LEU A 34 -11.56 10.92 -10.50
C LEU A 34 -10.81 11.11 -9.17
N ILE A 35 -11.57 11.26 -8.09
CA ILE A 35 -11.05 11.45 -6.72
C ILE A 35 -10.88 10.10 -6.03
N ARG A 36 -11.80 9.15 -6.28
CA ARG A 36 -11.81 7.84 -5.63
C ARG A 36 -12.04 6.73 -6.63
N LEU A 37 -11.16 5.74 -6.61
CA LEU A 37 -11.31 4.46 -7.30
C LEU A 37 -11.24 3.34 -6.26
N ASP A 38 -12.39 2.73 -5.98
CA ASP A 38 -12.53 1.68 -4.97
C ASP A 38 -13.06 0.38 -5.59
N LEU A 39 -12.16 -0.57 -5.76
CA LEU A 39 -12.38 -1.86 -6.40
C LEU A 39 -12.25 -3.02 -5.40
N ASN A 40 -12.29 -2.73 -4.11
CA ASN A 40 -12.09 -3.72 -3.06
C ASN A 40 -12.97 -4.96 -3.27
N GLY A 41 -12.36 -6.15 -3.20
CA GLY A 41 -13.08 -7.42 -3.31
C GLY A 41 -13.55 -7.79 -4.73
N CYS A 42 -13.11 -7.08 -5.77
CA CYS A 42 -13.37 -7.45 -7.17
C CYS A 42 -12.49 -8.62 -7.59
N LYS A 43 -12.71 -9.81 -7.03
CA LYS A 43 -11.84 -11.00 -7.17
C LYS A 43 -11.65 -11.47 -8.62
N CYS A 44 -12.62 -11.23 -9.50
CA CYS A 44 -12.55 -11.61 -10.91
C CYS A 44 -11.95 -10.54 -11.82
N LEU A 45 -11.59 -9.37 -11.29
CA LEU A 45 -11.03 -8.28 -12.10
C LEU A 45 -9.62 -8.65 -12.56
N GLU A 46 -9.46 -8.79 -13.87
CA GLU A 46 -8.20 -9.19 -14.51
C GLU A 46 -7.39 -8.00 -15.01
N SER A 47 -8.07 -6.94 -15.44
CA SER A 47 -7.37 -5.78 -15.98
C SER A 47 -8.06 -4.46 -15.66
N LEU A 48 -7.22 -3.48 -15.38
CA LEU A 48 -7.53 -2.04 -15.39
C LEU A 48 -7.00 -1.43 -16.68
N PRO A 49 -7.41 -0.22 -17.04
CA PRO A 49 -6.73 0.55 -18.07
C PRO A 49 -5.22 0.59 -17.86
N HIS A 50 -4.47 0.64 -18.94
CA HIS A 50 -3.01 0.72 -18.86
C HIS A 50 -2.57 1.99 -18.12
N LYS A 51 -3.31 3.09 -18.30
CA LYS A 51 -3.02 4.40 -17.71
C LYS A 51 -4.22 4.89 -16.91
N ILE A 52 -3.96 5.59 -15.83
CA ILE A 52 -4.92 6.38 -15.06
C ILE A 52 -4.35 7.80 -14.99
N ASN A 53 -5.10 8.75 -15.56
CA ASN A 53 -4.71 10.16 -15.64
C ASN A 53 -5.65 10.99 -14.74
N SER A 54 -5.40 10.98 -13.44
CA SER A 54 -6.13 11.82 -12.50
C SER A 54 -5.21 12.31 -11.40
N GLU A 55 -4.78 13.56 -11.52
CA GLU A 55 -3.92 14.23 -10.53
C GLU A 55 -4.64 14.53 -9.21
N VAL A 56 -5.97 14.49 -9.23
CA VAL A 56 -6.83 14.71 -8.06
C VAL A 56 -7.24 13.39 -7.35
N LEU A 57 -6.68 12.25 -7.77
CA LEU A 57 -6.98 10.97 -7.17
C LEU A 57 -6.44 10.91 -5.73
N GLU A 58 -7.35 10.79 -4.76
CA GLU A 58 -7.02 10.72 -3.33
C GLU A 58 -6.98 9.29 -2.80
N ILE A 59 -7.85 8.43 -3.34
CA ILE A 59 -8.01 7.04 -2.84
C ILE A 59 -7.97 6.07 -4.01
N PHE A 60 -6.99 5.17 -3.98
CA PHE A 60 -6.94 4.02 -4.84
C PHE A 60 -6.94 2.74 -4.01
N ASN A 61 -8.04 1.98 -4.09
CA ASN A 61 -8.23 0.74 -3.35
C ASN A 61 -8.54 -0.41 -4.31
N ARG A 62 -7.65 -1.39 -4.36
CA ARG A 62 -7.82 -2.65 -5.10
C ARG A 62 -7.58 -3.89 -4.23
N GLY A 63 -7.80 -3.76 -2.94
CA GLY A 63 -7.72 -4.88 -2.01
C GLY A 63 -8.58 -6.06 -2.45
N GLY A 64 -8.11 -7.29 -2.31
CA GLY A 64 -8.81 -8.49 -2.72
C GLY A 64 -8.93 -8.72 -4.25
N CYS A 65 -8.29 -7.88 -5.09
CA CYS A 65 -8.23 -8.09 -6.54
C CYS A 65 -7.14 -9.10 -6.89
N SER A 66 -7.37 -10.38 -6.61
CA SER A 66 -6.33 -11.43 -6.66
C SER A 66 -5.91 -11.86 -8.07
N ARG A 67 -6.73 -11.61 -9.11
CA ARG A 67 -6.42 -12.00 -10.50
C ARG A 67 -5.62 -10.97 -11.28
N GLN A 68 -5.55 -9.73 -10.79
CA GLN A 68 -4.88 -8.66 -11.50
C GLN A 68 -3.35 -8.74 -11.32
N LYS A 69 -2.63 -8.90 -12.43
CA LYS A 69 -1.16 -9.06 -12.45
C LYS A 69 -0.39 -7.77 -12.72
N LYS A 70 -1.03 -6.78 -13.34
CA LYS A 70 -0.37 -5.54 -13.75
C LYS A 70 -0.96 -4.33 -13.04
N PHE A 71 -0.11 -3.36 -12.73
CA PHE A 71 -0.53 -2.05 -12.25
C PHE A 71 -0.84 -1.13 -13.42
N PRO A 72 -1.81 -0.22 -13.28
CA PRO A 72 -1.91 0.90 -14.20
C PRO A 72 -0.71 1.82 -14.01
N GLU A 73 -0.27 2.45 -15.07
CA GLU A 73 0.63 3.58 -15.03
C GLU A 73 -0.17 4.81 -14.58
N PHE A 74 0.22 5.44 -13.51
CA PHE A 74 -0.37 6.73 -13.13
C PHE A 74 0.35 7.84 -13.88
N VAL A 75 -0.41 8.67 -14.58
CA VAL A 75 0.13 9.76 -15.38
C VAL A 75 -0.08 11.08 -14.64
N GLY A 76 0.96 11.91 -14.59
CA GLY A 76 0.93 13.20 -13.91
C GLY A 76 1.35 13.15 -12.46
N ASN A 77 1.14 14.25 -11.75
CA ASN A 77 1.50 14.40 -10.36
C ASN A 77 0.46 13.74 -9.44
N MET A 78 0.85 12.69 -8.71
CA MET A 78 -0.02 11.95 -7.80
C MET A 78 0.06 12.44 -6.35
N SER A 79 0.43 13.68 -6.12
CA SER A 79 0.61 14.26 -4.77
C SER A 79 -0.69 14.26 -3.94
N CYS A 80 -1.87 14.21 -4.58
CA CYS A 80 -3.15 14.10 -3.89
C CYS A 80 -3.44 12.69 -3.37
N LEU A 81 -2.74 11.64 -3.87
CA LEU A 81 -3.01 10.26 -3.47
C LEU A 81 -2.62 10.04 -2.02
N SER A 82 -3.62 10.03 -1.14
CA SER A 82 -3.45 9.90 0.29
C SER A 82 -3.61 8.48 0.81
N LYS A 83 -4.38 7.64 0.11
CA LYS A 83 -4.66 6.25 0.53
C LYS A 83 -4.46 5.27 -0.61
N LEU A 84 -3.55 4.32 -0.41
CA LEU A 84 -3.22 3.26 -1.35
C LEU A 84 -3.41 1.90 -0.66
N CYS A 85 -4.30 1.06 -1.22
CA CYS A 85 -4.59 -0.25 -0.66
C CYS A 85 -4.46 -1.34 -1.72
N PHE A 86 -3.65 -2.36 -1.40
CA PHE A 86 -3.43 -3.57 -2.18
C PHE A 86 -3.61 -4.83 -1.33
N SER A 87 -4.30 -4.75 -0.21
CA SER A 87 -4.49 -5.89 0.70
C SER A 87 -5.03 -7.12 -0.04
N GLU A 88 -4.65 -8.31 0.39
CA GLU A 88 -5.10 -9.59 -0.19
C GLU A 88 -4.84 -9.73 -1.70
N THR A 89 -3.82 -9.08 -2.23
CA THR A 89 -3.43 -9.21 -3.64
C THR A 89 -2.23 -10.12 -3.82
N THR A 90 -1.99 -10.53 -5.08
CA THR A 90 -0.87 -11.42 -5.44
C THR A 90 0.39 -10.66 -5.88
N ILE A 91 0.52 -9.39 -5.51
CA ILE A 91 1.68 -8.58 -5.89
C ILE A 91 2.96 -9.16 -5.29
N LYS A 92 4.03 -9.12 -6.09
CA LYS A 92 5.38 -9.52 -5.66
C LYS A 92 6.22 -8.31 -5.26
N HIS A 93 6.00 -7.20 -5.92
CA HIS A 93 6.72 -5.94 -5.72
C HIS A 93 5.74 -4.77 -5.82
N LEU A 94 6.01 -3.70 -5.10
CA LEU A 94 5.32 -2.43 -5.31
C LEU A 94 5.81 -1.79 -6.61
N PRO A 95 4.94 -1.09 -7.35
CA PRO A 95 5.36 -0.35 -8.53
C PRO A 95 6.29 0.80 -8.16
N LEU A 96 7.24 1.13 -9.04
CA LEU A 96 8.21 2.23 -8.85
C LEU A 96 7.54 3.60 -8.68
N LEU A 97 6.30 3.76 -9.17
CA LEU A 97 5.52 5.00 -9.01
C LEU A 97 5.40 5.48 -7.55
N VAL A 98 5.66 4.61 -6.57
CA VAL A 98 5.59 4.94 -5.14
C VAL A 98 6.48 6.13 -4.77
N GLU A 99 7.58 6.37 -5.50
CA GLU A 99 8.49 7.51 -5.29
C GLU A 99 7.81 8.88 -5.50
N HIS A 100 6.75 8.93 -6.30
CA HIS A 100 6.00 10.16 -6.61
C HIS A 100 4.81 10.42 -5.69
N LEU A 101 4.53 9.50 -4.76
CA LEU A 101 3.36 9.58 -3.86
C LEU A 101 3.65 10.41 -2.61
N THR A 102 4.09 11.65 -2.79
CA THR A 102 4.52 12.53 -1.67
C THR A 102 3.40 12.83 -0.66
N GLY A 103 2.13 12.77 -1.07
CA GLY A 103 0.96 12.97 -0.22
C GLY A 103 0.43 11.71 0.46
N LEU A 104 1.09 10.54 0.25
CA LEU A 104 0.58 9.27 0.76
C LEU A 104 0.64 9.22 2.29
N THR A 105 -0.53 9.09 2.93
CA THR A 105 -0.66 8.98 4.38
C THR A 105 -0.92 7.55 4.85
N LYS A 106 -1.52 6.71 3.99
CA LYS A 106 -1.80 5.31 4.32
C LYS A 106 -1.43 4.37 3.19
N LEU A 107 -0.59 3.38 3.51
CA LEU A 107 -0.23 2.26 2.64
C LEU A 107 -0.67 0.95 3.30
N ASP A 108 -1.66 0.28 2.69
CA ASP A 108 -2.21 -0.98 3.18
C ASP A 108 -1.84 -2.13 2.24
N LEU A 109 -1.00 -3.04 2.73
CA LEU A 109 -0.47 -4.20 2.02
C LEU A 109 -0.81 -5.51 2.73
N ARG A 110 -1.81 -5.52 3.62
CA ARG A 110 -2.18 -6.71 4.39
C ARG A 110 -2.39 -7.92 3.49
N ASP A 111 -1.93 -9.08 3.95
CA ASP A 111 -2.09 -10.37 3.28
C ASP A 111 -1.56 -10.41 1.83
N CYS A 112 -0.59 -9.55 1.51
CA CYS A 112 0.17 -9.66 0.26
C CYS A 112 1.22 -10.77 0.38
N LYS A 113 0.77 -12.02 0.42
CA LYS A 113 1.60 -13.22 0.70
C LYS A 113 2.75 -13.45 -0.30
N ASN A 114 2.75 -12.78 -1.44
CA ASN A 114 3.82 -12.88 -2.42
C ASN A 114 4.79 -11.69 -2.39
N LEU A 115 4.48 -10.66 -1.62
CA LEU A 115 5.35 -9.49 -1.45
C LEU A 115 6.57 -9.89 -0.63
N SER A 116 7.76 -9.79 -1.23
CA SER A 116 9.02 -10.21 -0.58
C SER A 116 9.80 -9.05 0.03
N SER A 117 9.60 -7.84 -0.48
CA SER A 117 10.28 -6.64 0.02
C SER A 117 9.53 -5.38 -0.37
N LEU A 118 9.79 -4.32 0.37
CA LEU A 118 9.42 -2.96 -0.03
C LEU A 118 10.59 -2.33 -0.81
N PRO A 119 10.32 -1.52 -1.85
CA PRO A 119 11.39 -0.78 -2.51
C PRO A 119 11.93 0.34 -1.61
N ASN A 120 13.23 0.62 -1.66
CA ASN A 120 13.87 1.64 -0.83
C ASN A 120 13.25 3.04 -0.98
N VAL A 121 12.65 3.32 -2.12
CA VAL A 121 11.92 4.59 -2.35
C VAL A 121 10.76 4.81 -1.37
N CYS A 122 10.24 3.77 -0.73
CA CYS A 122 9.23 3.92 0.33
C CYS A 122 9.74 4.75 1.52
N CYS A 123 11.05 4.79 1.76
CA CYS A 123 11.65 5.63 2.81
C CYS A 123 11.50 7.13 2.57
N TYR A 124 11.12 7.53 1.37
CA TYR A 124 10.87 8.93 1.00
C TYR A 124 9.39 9.33 1.06
N LEU A 125 8.52 8.44 1.51
CA LEU A 125 7.10 8.74 1.75
C LEU A 125 6.93 9.56 3.03
N MET A 126 7.36 10.81 3.00
CA MET A 126 7.48 11.66 4.19
C MET A 126 6.14 11.98 4.87
N SER A 127 5.02 11.87 4.15
CA SER A 127 3.67 12.07 4.68
C SER A 127 3.05 10.78 5.26
N LEU A 128 3.74 9.63 5.14
CA LEU A 128 3.18 8.34 5.53
C LEU A 128 3.02 8.26 7.06
N LYS A 129 1.78 7.98 7.47
CA LYS A 129 1.39 7.82 8.87
C LYS A 129 1.09 6.38 9.23
N ILE A 130 0.52 5.62 8.31
CA ILE A 130 0.06 4.25 8.55
C ILE A 130 0.67 3.32 7.49
N LEU A 131 1.46 2.36 7.94
CA LEU A 131 2.00 1.28 7.13
C LEU A 131 1.55 -0.07 7.68
N THR A 132 0.83 -0.84 6.87
CA THR A 132 0.33 -2.16 7.25
C THR A 132 0.89 -3.24 6.32
N LEU A 133 1.67 -4.16 6.89
CA LEU A 133 2.30 -5.31 6.23
C LEU A 133 1.82 -6.64 6.83
N SER A 134 0.82 -6.60 7.70
CA SER A 134 0.28 -7.78 8.39
C SER A 134 -0.03 -8.92 7.42
N GLY A 135 0.39 -10.14 7.73
CA GLY A 135 0.19 -11.32 6.89
C GLY A 135 1.07 -11.40 5.63
N CYS A 136 2.02 -10.47 5.45
CA CYS A 136 3.02 -10.54 4.38
C CYS A 136 4.11 -11.55 4.74
N SER A 137 3.81 -12.84 4.67
CA SER A 137 4.65 -13.94 5.17
C SER A 137 5.99 -14.13 4.45
N LYS A 138 6.28 -13.40 3.39
CA LYS A 138 7.58 -13.40 2.70
C LYS A 138 8.46 -12.19 3.05
N ILE A 139 7.96 -11.25 3.82
CA ILE A 139 8.77 -10.12 4.31
C ILE A 139 9.50 -10.60 5.56
N ASN A 140 10.82 -10.74 5.44
CA ASN A 140 11.72 -11.17 6.51
C ASN A 140 12.58 -10.03 7.06
N GLU A 141 12.59 -8.87 6.39
CA GLU A 141 13.33 -7.68 6.80
C GLU A 141 12.54 -6.40 6.48
N LEU A 142 12.75 -5.37 7.26
CA LEU A 142 12.25 -4.03 7.00
C LEU A 142 13.32 -3.21 6.27
N LEU A 143 12.88 -2.11 5.67
CA LEU A 143 13.79 -1.17 5.00
C LEU A 143 14.84 -0.63 5.97
N GLU A 144 16.12 -0.68 5.59
CA GLU A 144 17.23 -0.15 6.41
C GLU A 144 17.01 1.32 6.81
N HIS A 145 16.42 2.11 5.94
CA HIS A 145 16.14 3.53 6.18
C HIS A 145 14.69 3.84 6.56
N LEU A 146 13.96 2.85 7.13
CA LEU A 146 12.57 3.04 7.57
C LEU A 146 12.41 4.24 8.50
N GLY A 147 13.39 4.50 9.36
CA GLY A 147 13.42 5.64 10.28
C GLY A 147 13.38 7.02 9.62
N ASN A 148 13.57 7.11 8.30
CA ASN A 148 13.42 8.36 7.56
C ASN A 148 11.94 8.78 7.44
N ILE A 149 10.99 7.84 7.60
CA ILE A 149 9.55 8.12 7.61
C ILE A 149 9.16 8.69 8.96
N LYS A 150 9.65 9.88 9.28
CA LYS A 150 9.50 10.50 10.61
C LYS A 150 8.04 10.73 11.03
N GLY A 151 7.12 10.81 10.06
CA GLY A 151 5.70 10.97 10.29
C GLY A 151 4.95 9.67 10.61
N LEU A 152 5.62 8.51 10.63
CA LEU A 152 4.98 7.21 10.83
C LEU A 152 4.43 7.11 12.25
N GLU A 153 3.10 6.92 12.35
CA GLU A 153 2.34 6.82 13.60
C GLU A 153 1.94 5.38 13.90
N GLU A 154 1.66 4.57 12.86
CA GLU A 154 1.23 3.18 13.00
C GLU A 154 2.03 2.26 12.06
N LEU A 155 2.62 1.21 12.62
CA LEU A 155 3.30 0.14 11.90
C LEU A 155 2.74 -1.21 12.33
N ASP A 156 2.12 -1.92 11.39
CA ASP A 156 1.64 -3.28 11.61
C ASP A 156 2.42 -4.26 10.73
N VAL A 157 3.25 -5.07 11.37
CA VAL A 157 4.05 -6.14 10.75
C VAL A 157 3.65 -7.52 11.28
N SER A 158 2.44 -7.64 11.84
CA SER A 158 1.93 -8.90 12.38
C SER A 158 1.98 -10.02 11.35
N GLU A 159 2.25 -11.23 11.80
CA GLU A 159 2.27 -12.43 10.93
C GLU A 159 3.26 -12.33 9.75
N THR A 160 4.33 -11.56 9.92
CA THR A 160 5.49 -11.54 9.01
C THR A 160 6.62 -12.42 9.55
N THR A 161 7.64 -12.67 8.72
CA THR A 161 8.82 -13.43 9.10
C THR A 161 10.01 -12.56 9.47
N ILE A 162 9.75 -11.30 9.87
CA ILE A 162 10.80 -10.35 10.28
C ILE A 162 11.55 -10.89 11.49
N MET A 163 12.88 -10.86 11.41
CA MET A 163 13.78 -11.35 12.46
C MET A 163 14.35 -10.23 13.32
N GLU A 164 14.55 -9.04 12.72
CA GLU A 164 15.15 -7.89 13.41
C GLU A 164 14.63 -6.57 12.84
N PHE A 165 14.77 -5.52 13.62
CA PHE A 165 14.49 -4.16 13.17
C PHE A 165 15.76 -3.50 12.67
N PRO A 166 15.68 -2.65 11.60
CA PRO A 166 16.82 -1.89 11.12
C PRO A 166 17.29 -0.89 12.19
N SER A 167 18.58 -0.54 12.14
CA SER A 167 19.18 0.41 13.09
C SER A 167 18.47 1.77 13.10
N SER A 168 17.92 2.16 11.95
CA SER A 168 17.16 3.41 11.79
C SER A 168 15.80 3.43 12.51
N PHE A 169 15.29 2.28 12.96
CA PHE A 169 13.98 2.17 13.62
C PHE A 169 13.84 3.12 14.83
N VAL A 170 14.92 3.34 15.57
CA VAL A 170 14.95 4.26 16.74
C VAL A 170 14.63 5.72 16.38
N LEU A 171 14.65 6.07 15.10
CA LEU A 171 14.32 7.41 14.59
C LEU A 171 12.82 7.65 14.42
N LEU A 172 11.97 6.63 14.55
CA LEU A 172 10.51 6.72 14.45
C LEU A 172 9.89 7.30 15.73
N LYS A 173 10.13 8.57 15.99
CA LYS A 173 9.73 9.24 17.24
C LYS A 173 8.21 9.45 17.39
N ASN A 174 7.45 9.38 16.29
CA ASN A 174 6.00 9.57 16.28
C ASN A 174 5.22 8.25 16.27
N LEU A 175 5.93 7.09 16.35
CA LEU A 175 5.27 5.80 16.32
C LEU A 175 4.47 5.57 17.60
N ASN A 176 3.13 5.51 17.45
CA ASN A 176 2.18 5.31 18.55
C ASN A 176 1.67 3.87 18.63
N VAL A 177 1.61 3.19 17.47
CA VAL A 177 1.12 1.81 17.39
C VAL A 177 2.14 0.95 16.65
N LEU A 178 2.64 -0.07 17.33
CA LEU A 178 3.48 -1.13 16.76
C LEU A 178 2.82 -2.48 17.00
N SER A 179 2.40 -3.17 15.94
CA SER A 179 1.83 -4.51 16.04
C SER A 179 2.82 -5.55 15.52
N LEU A 180 3.19 -6.50 16.40
CA LEU A 180 4.16 -7.57 16.17
C LEU A 180 3.53 -8.96 16.38
N ARG A 181 2.21 -9.04 16.43
CA ARG A 181 1.51 -10.30 16.72
C ARG A 181 1.92 -11.37 15.71
N GLY A 182 2.30 -12.55 16.20
CA GLY A 182 2.66 -13.69 15.33
C GLY A 182 3.96 -13.52 14.56
N CYS A 183 4.83 -12.56 14.92
CA CYS A 183 6.19 -12.44 14.38
C CYS A 183 7.11 -13.44 15.10
N GLU A 184 7.08 -14.71 14.69
CA GLU A 184 7.86 -15.77 15.35
C GLU A 184 9.37 -15.55 15.25
N GLY A 185 9.85 -14.88 14.19
CA GLY A 185 11.26 -14.54 13.99
C GLY A 185 11.85 -13.63 15.07
N LEU A 186 11.01 -12.77 15.69
CA LEU A 186 11.45 -11.85 16.74
C LEU A 186 11.64 -12.52 18.11
N SER A 187 11.11 -13.71 18.33
CA SER A 187 11.21 -14.43 19.59
C SER A 187 12.63 -14.92 19.93
N SER A 188 13.54 -14.93 18.96
CA SER A 188 14.96 -15.27 19.16
C SER A 188 15.84 -14.07 19.54
N ILE A 189 15.28 -12.88 19.66
CA ILE A 189 16.05 -11.69 20.06
C ILE A 189 16.29 -11.81 21.57
N SER A 190 17.52 -12.18 21.94
CA SER A 190 18.02 -12.12 23.31
C SER A 190 17.69 -10.78 23.95
N SER A 191 17.23 -10.81 25.18
CA SER A 191 16.75 -9.69 26.02
C SER A 191 17.68 -8.45 26.10
N ASN A 192 18.87 -8.51 25.53
CA ASN A 192 19.88 -7.46 25.55
C ASN A 192 19.81 -6.45 24.38
N LYS A 193 18.90 -6.61 23.42
CA LYS A 193 18.64 -5.67 22.32
C LYS A 193 17.19 -5.19 22.26
N LEU A 194 16.47 -5.29 23.36
CA LEU A 194 15.17 -4.62 23.47
C LEU A 194 15.42 -3.13 23.27
N ILE A 195 14.92 -2.63 22.13
CA ILE A 195 14.82 -1.21 21.86
C ILE A 195 14.04 -0.64 23.05
N SER A 196 14.72 0.03 23.94
CA SER A 196 14.07 0.80 25.01
C SER A 196 13.30 1.93 24.33
N PHE A 197 12.00 1.71 24.09
CA PHE A 197 11.11 2.84 23.83
C PHE A 197 11.23 3.77 25.04
N PRO A 198 11.50 5.07 24.84
CA PRO A 198 11.35 5.99 25.92
C PRO A 198 9.87 5.98 26.32
N LEU A 199 9.57 5.34 27.44
CA LEU A 199 8.29 5.49 28.13
C LEU A 199 8.19 6.96 28.51
N MET A 200 7.29 7.71 27.85
CA MET A 200 6.83 8.99 28.36
C MET A 200 5.80 8.76 29.44
#